data_dd2ce29b9569e4355b52e58ffe75d389
#
_entry.id   dd2ce29b9569e4355b52e58ffe75d389
#
_cell.length_a   1.000
_cell.length_b   1.000
_cell.length_c   1.000
_cell.angle_alpha   90.00
_cell.angle_beta   90.00
_cell.angle_gamma   90.00
#
_symmetry.space_group_name_H-M   'P 1'
#
loop_
_entity.id
_entity.type
_entity.pdbx_description
1 polymer ?
#
loop_
_entity_poly.entity_id
_entity_poly.type
_entity_poly.pdbx_seq_one_letter_code
_entity_poly.pdbx_strand_id
1 'polypeptide(L)'
;MNKIKTLLCATLLALTSISAMAKDYQAVAFGVKSDGVTNNTRSIQHAIDYISAQGGGRLVFYVGRYLTGSIELKSGVTLVIHEGAVLVASPSVYDHKGSPRRALIHAQGQHDIAITGKGIIDGNNRALIADIAEQTARGYADANAEVPALVALDRCKGVQTSSVTLQNYACPPLQFDHCHNVQVTAVTLGLSDAAMPLYEAKECGKMTVKDCLTQPRY
;
A
#
# COMPACT_ATOMS: atom_id res chain seq x y z
N MET A 1 37.92 -12.19 42.55
CA MET A 1 37.32 -13.22 41.65
C MET A 1 35.94 -12.82 41.10
N ASN A 2 35.24 -11.79 41.65
CA ASN A 2 33.92 -11.39 41.23
C ASN A 2 33.87 -10.28 40.10
N LYS A 3 34.96 -9.56 39.90
CA LYS A 3 35.00 -8.50 38.85
C LYS A 3 35.18 -9.02 37.43
N ILE A 4 35.77 -10.21 37.25
CA ILE A 4 35.96 -10.81 35.93
C ILE A 4 34.69 -11.47 35.41
N LYS A 5 33.80 -11.99 36.29
CA LYS A 5 32.52 -12.57 35.91
C LYS A 5 31.49 -11.52 35.44
N THR A 6 31.56 -10.32 36.00
CA THR A 6 30.67 -9.22 35.60
C THR A 6 31.04 -8.64 34.23
N LEU A 7 32.32 -8.67 33.87
CA LEU A 7 32.79 -8.17 32.56
C LEU A 7 32.42 -9.12 31.43
N LEU A 8 32.37 -10.45 31.67
CA LEU A 8 32.00 -11.44 30.65
C LEU A 8 30.51 -11.46 30.35
N CYS A 9 29.63 -11.08 31.28
CA CYS A 9 28.19 -10.96 31.06
C CYS A 9 27.82 -9.70 30.25
N ALA A 10 28.57 -8.61 30.41
CA ALA A 10 28.30 -7.37 29.69
C ALA A 10 28.69 -7.42 28.20
N THR A 11 29.64 -8.26 27.82
CA THR A 11 30.08 -8.44 26.43
C THR A 11 29.16 -9.38 25.61
N LEU A 12 28.35 -10.20 26.27
CA LEU A 12 27.46 -11.13 25.57
C LEU A 12 26.10 -10.50 25.18
N LEU A 13 25.75 -9.34 25.75
CA LEU A 13 24.51 -8.64 25.42
C LEU A 13 24.64 -7.65 24.24
N ALA A 14 25.84 -7.40 23.74
CA ALA A 14 26.10 -6.39 22.69
C ALA A 14 26.10 -6.94 21.25
N LEU A 15 25.81 -8.23 21.05
CA LEU A 15 26.02 -8.89 19.74
C LEU A 15 24.74 -9.32 19.00
N THR A 16 23.57 -8.75 19.27
CA THR A 16 22.34 -9.13 18.55
C THR A 16 21.58 -7.98 17.90
N SER A 17 22.26 -6.98 17.37
CA SER A 17 21.67 -6.14 16.34
C SER A 17 22.10 -6.64 14.96
N ILE A 18 21.73 -7.87 14.61
CA ILE A 18 21.68 -8.28 13.21
C ILE A 18 20.52 -7.47 12.62
N SER A 19 20.86 -6.37 11.94
CA SER A 19 19.91 -5.72 11.02
C SER A 19 19.55 -6.78 9.99
N ALA A 20 18.44 -7.47 10.19
CA ALA A 20 17.91 -8.39 9.19
C ALA A 20 17.61 -7.52 7.96
N MET A 21 18.46 -7.61 6.93
CA MET A 21 18.14 -7.01 5.64
C MET A 21 16.83 -7.65 5.18
N ALA A 22 15.81 -6.81 4.98
CA ALA A 22 14.52 -7.28 4.52
C ALA A 22 14.71 -8.04 3.19
N LYS A 23 14.30 -9.30 3.16
CA LYS A 23 14.44 -10.16 1.98
C LYS A 23 13.54 -9.68 0.86
N ASP A 24 14.06 -9.67 -0.37
CA ASP A 24 13.32 -9.34 -1.57
C ASP A 24 12.63 -10.58 -2.15
N TYR A 25 11.37 -10.42 -2.47
CA TYR A 25 10.53 -11.40 -3.13
C TYR A 25 9.98 -10.78 -4.42
N GLN A 26 10.35 -11.31 -5.57
CA GLN A 26 9.84 -10.83 -6.85
C GLN A 26 8.39 -11.25 -7.04
N ALA A 27 7.50 -10.32 -7.40
CA ALA A 27 6.08 -10.59 -7.59
C ALA A 27 5.85 -11.72 -8.63
N VAL A 28 6.65 -11.75 -9.68
CA VAL A 28 6.57 -12.77 -10.74
C VAL A 28 6.79 -14.20 -10.21
N ALA A 29 7.54 -14.39 -9.13
CA ALA A 29 7.77 -15.70 -8.50
C ALA A 29 6.48 -16.29 -7.89
N PHE A 30 5.48 -15.45 -7.62
CA PHE A 30 4.16 -15.84 -7.12
C PHE A 30 3.09 -15.92 -8.23
N GLY A 31 3.50 -15.93 -9.50
CA GLY A 31 2.61 -16.01 -10.64
C GLY A 31 1.93 -14.67 -11.01
N VAL A 32 2.42 -13.55 -10.47
CA VAL A 32 1.93 -12.21 -10.82
C VAL A 32 2.38 -11.86 -12.24
N LYS A 33 1.43 -11.44 -13.09
CA LYS A 33 1.66 -11.07 -14.48
C LYS A 33 1.64 -9.56 -14.66
N SER A 34 2.57 -9.06 -15.46
CA SER A 34 2.76 -7.63 -15.74
C SER A 34 2.13 -7.17 -17.06
N ASP A 35 1.09 -7.86 -17.53
CA ASP A 35 0.46 -7.68 -18.85
C ASP A 35 -0.63 -6.60 -18.90
N GLY A 36 -1.03 -6.07 -17.75
CA GLY A 36 -2.07 -5.05 -17.61
C GLY A 36 -3.51 -5.54 -17.77
N VAL A 37 -3.73 -6.83 -18.01
CA VAL A 37 -5.06 -7.43 -18.22
C VAL A 37 -5.38 -8.57 -17.27
N THR A 38 -4.39 -9.36 -16.85
CA THR A 38 -4.59 -10.43 -15.88
C THR A 38 -4.87 -9.84 -14.48
N ASN A 39 -5.99 -10.20 -13.87
CA ASN A 39 -6.27 -9.82 -12.48
C ASN A 39 -5.38 -10.62 -11.53
N ASN A 40 -4.45 -9.94 -10.90
CA ASN A 40 -3.42 -10.51 -10.03
C ASN A 40 -3.79 -10.55 -8.53
N THR A 41 -5.00 -10.16 -8.15
CA THR A 41 -5.39 -9.97 -6.75
C THR A 41 -5.00 -11.17 -5.87
N ARG A 42 -5.33 -12.38 -6.30
CA ARG A 42 -5.03 -13.60 -5.52
C ARG A 42 -3.54 -13.88 -5.43
N SER A 43 -2.80 -13.71 -6.52
CA SER A 43 -1.35 -13.95 -6.56
C SER A 43 -0.59 -12.95 -5.69
N ILE A 44 -0.98 -11.67 -5.74
CA ILE A 44 -0.40 -10.62 -4.90
C ILE A 44 -0.74 -10.86 -3.43
N GLN A 45 -2.01 -11.18 -3.11
CA GLN A 45 -2.41 -11.47 -1.74
C GLN A 45 -1.66 -12.69 -1.17
N HIS A 46 -1.55 -13.77 -1.96
CA HIS A 46 -0.77 -14.94 -1.55
C HIS A 46 0.70 -14.59 -1.26
N ALA A 47 1.32 -13.73 -2.09
CA ALA A 47 2.69 -13.26 -1.85
C ALA A 47 2.80 -12.47 -0.55
N ILE A 48 1.87 -11.54 -0.29
CA ILE A 48 1.83 -10.74 0.95
C ILE A 48 1.69 -11.66 2.18
N ASP A 49 0.75 -12.60 2.13
CA ASP A 49 0.50 -13.53 3.24
C ASP A 49 1.73 -14.42 3.51
N TYR A 50 2.34 -14.94 2.44
CA TYR A 50 3.56 -15.73 2.53
C TYR A 50 4.70 -14.91 3.16
N ILE A 51 4.96 -13.69 2.69
CA ILE A 51 6.07 -12.85 3.18
C ILE A 51 5.86 -12.51 4.65
N SER A 52 4.64 -12.14 5.05
CA SER A 52 4.31 -11.86 6.44
C SER A 52 4.53 -13.09 7.33
N ALA A 53 4.12 -14.28 6.88
CA ALA A 53 4.34 -15.53 7.60
C ALA A 53 5.83 -15.91 7.74
N GLN A 54 6.71 -15.43 6.85
CA GLN A 54 8.16 -15.58 6.96
C GLN A 54 8.83 -14.52 7.86
N GLY A 55 8.06 -13.71 8.57
CA GLY A 55 8.58 -12.66 9.45
C GLY A 55 8.79 -11.31 8.76
N GLY A 56 8.27 -11.13 7.54
CA GLY A 56 8.33 -9.90 6.79
C GLY A 56 9.31 -9.93 5.61
N GLY A 57 9.28 -8.85 4.83
CA GLY A 57 10.11 -8.70 3.64
C GLY A 57 9.53 -7.73 2.63
N ARG A 58 10.14 -7.67 1.47
CA ARG A 58 9.75 -6.74 0.41
C ARG A 58 9.18 -7.49 -0.79
N LEU A 59 7.93 -7.22 -1.16
CA LEU A 59 7.33 -7.69 -2.41
C LEU A 59 7.63 -6.68 -3.51
N VAL A 60 8.40 -7.11 -4.51
CA VAL A 60 9.00 -6.22 -5.51
C VAL A 60 8.30 -6.38 -6.86
N PHE A 61 7.79 -5.25 -7.38
CA PHE A 61 7.21 -5.13 -8.72
C PHE A 61 8.19 -4.39 -9.63
N TYR A 62 8.64 -5.05 -10.67
CA TYR A 62 9.49 -4.44 -11.72
C TYR A 62 8.64 -3.83 -12.84
N VAL A 63 9.29 -3.36 -13.91
CA VAL A 63 8.62 -2.73 -15.06
C VAL A 63 7.44 -3.57 -15.57
N GLY A 64 6.28 -2.91 -15.72
CA GLY A 64 5.05 -3.52 -16.23
C GLY A 64 3.79 -2.97 -15.60
N ARG A 65 2.63 -3.44 -16.07
CA ARG A 65 1.31 -3.04 -15.56
C ARG A 65 0.68 -4.22 -14.83
N TYR A 66 0.30 -4.03 -13.59
CA TYR A 66 -0.22 -5.07 -12.70
C TYR A 66 -1.65 -4.73 -12.31
N LEU A 67 -2.62 -5.31 -13.03
CA LEU A 67 -4.03 -5.14 -12.71
C LEU A 67 -4.36 -5.94 -11.44
N THR A 68 -5.02 -5.29 -10.48
CA THR A 68 -5.44 -5.92 -9.22
C THR A 68 -6.70 -5.29 -8.66
N GLY A 69 -7.50 -6.07 -7.96
CA GLY A 69 -8.51 -5.59 -7.04
C GLY A 69 -7.87 -5.25 -5.68
N SER A 70 -8.68 -5.19 -4.64
CA SER A 70 -8.21 -4.91 -3.28
C SER A 70 -7.24 -5.96 -2.77
N ILE A 71 -6.12 -5.50 -2.21
CA ILE A 71 -5.11 -6.30 -1.51
C ILE A 71 -4.96 -5.82 -0.07
N GLU A 72 -4.83 -6.75 0.85
CA GLU A 72 -4.63 -6.48 2.27
C GLU A 72 -3.16 -6.59 2.64
N LEU A 73 -2.54 -5.48 3.08
CA LEU A 73 -1.19 -5.49 3.62
C LEU A 73 -1.16 -6.15 5.00
N LYS A 74 -0.14 -6.95 5.22
CA LYS A 74 0.14 -7.63 6.49
C LYS A 74 1.40 -7.09 7.14
N SER A 75 1.50 -7.28 8.45
CA SER A 75 2.63 -6.80 9.25
C SER A 75 3.97 -7.26 8.70
N GLY A 76 4.95 -6.35 8.73
CA GLY A 76 6.29 -6.57 8.24
C GLY A 76 6.46 -6.57 6.72
N VAL A 77 5.39 -6.30 5.94
CA VAL A 77 5.46 -6.35 4.47
C VAL A 77 5.66 -4.95 3.89
N THR A 78 6.62 -4.84 2.98
CA THR A 78 6.86 -3.66 2.15
C THR A 78 6.49 -3.97 0.69
N LEU A 79 5.60 -3.19 0.10
CA LEU A 79 5.41 -3.18 -1.36
C LEU A 79 6.45 -2.24 -1.99
N VAL A 80 7.28 -2.76 -2.87
CA VAL A 80 8.24 -1.97 -3.63
C VAL A 80 7.79 -1.89 -5.08
N ILE A 81 7.32 -0.72 -5.49
CA ILE A 81 6.85 -0.47 -6.86
C ILE A 81 7.96 0.27 -7.58
N HIS A 82 8.77 -0.44 -8.38
CA HIS A 82 9.92 0.14 -9.07
C HIS A 82 9.50 1.15 -10.15
N GLU A 83 10.43 1.98 -10.55
CA GLU A 83 10.26 2.86 -11.71
C GLU A 83 9.83 2.05 -12.95
N GLY A 84 8.80 2.52 -13.65
CA GLY A 84 8.18 1.80 -14.76
C GLY A 84 7.17 0.70 -14.37
N ALA A 85 7.01 0.41 -13.07
CA ALA A 85 5.92 -0.44 -12.57
C ALA A 85 4.67 0.40 -12.32
N VAL A 86 3.51 -0.11 -12.72
CA VAL A 86 2.21 0.50 -12.46
C VAL A 86 1.27 -0.53 -11.84
N LEU A 87 0.89 -0.31 -10.59
CA LEU A 87 -0.18 -1.08 -9.95
C LEU A 87 -1.51 -0.42 -10.29
N VAL A 88 -2.36 -1.13 -11.03
CA VAL A 88 -3.59 -0.58 -11.61
C VAL A 88 -4.81 -1.19 -10.92
N ALA A 89 -5.74 -0.36 -10.47
CA ALA A 89 -7.01 -0.82 -9.94
C ALA A 89 -7.86 -1.51 -11.01
N SER A 90 -8.42 -2.66 -10.67
CA SER A 90 -9.42 -3.33 -11.52
C SER A 90 -10.58 -2.39 -11.82
N PRO A 91 -11.09 -2.38 -13.05
CA PRO A 91 -12.25 -1.55 -13.40
C PRO A 91 -13.54 -2.05 -12.74
N SER A 92 -13.59 -3.28 -12.21
CA SER A 92 -14.79 -3.83 -11.61
C SER A 92 -14.90 -3.46 -10.13
N VAL A 93 -16.02 -2.86 -9.74
CA VAL A 93 -16.34 -2.54 -8.34
C VAL A 93 -16.36 -3.77 -7.44
N TYR A 94 -16.64 -4.95 -7.99
CA TYR A 94 -16.70 -6.21 -7.23
C TYR A 94 -15.32 -6.75 -6.83
N ASP A 95 -14.26 -6.29 -7.48
CA ASP A 95 -12.89 -6.64 -7.14
C ASP A 95 -12.35 -5.80 -5.96
N HIS A 96 -13.08 -4.76 -5.55
CA HIS A 96 -12.68 -3.88 -4.48
C HIS A 96 -13.45 -4.16 -3.20
N LYS A 97 -12.72 -4.60 -2.20
CA LYS A 97 -13.22 -4.95 -0.86
C LYS A 97 -12.42 -4.16 0.19
N GLY A 98 -12.68 -4.40 1.42
CA GLY A 98 -11.97 -3.82 2.54
C GLY A 98 -12.92 -3.30 3.60
N SER A 99 -12.47 -3.26 4.83
CA SER A 99 -13.18 -2.73 5.97
C SER A 99 -12.24 -1.79 6.72
N PRO A 100 -12.70 -0.65 7.22
CA PRO A 100 -14.06 -0.13 7.14
C PRO A 100 -14.40 0.54 5.79
N ARG A 101 -13.42 0.74 4.89
CA ARG A 101 -13.59 1.39 3.59
C ARG A 101 -13.01 0.55 2.47
N ARG A 102 -13.63 0.61 1.29
CA ARG A 102 -13.05 0.00 0.08
C ARG A 102 -11.79 0.75 -0.30
N ALA A 103 -10.73 0.01 -0.61
CA ALA A 103 -9.49 0.58 -1.11
C ALA A 103 -8.75 -0.44 -1.98
N LEU A 104 -7.85 0.05 -2.84
CA LEU A 104 -6.98 -0.81 -3.63
C LEU A 104 -5.97 -1.53 -2.72
N ILE A 105 -5.36 -0.78 -1.80
CA ILE A 105 -4.46 -1.31 -0.77
C ILE A 105 -5.07 -0.97 0.59
N HIS A 106 -5.34 -1.97 1.41
CA HIS A 106 -5.86 -1.73 2.75
C HIS A 106 -5.11 -2.54 3.81
N ALA A 107 -5.20 -2.11 5.07
CA ALA A 107 -4.74 -2.87 6.21
C ALA A 107 -5.50 -2.45 7.47
N GLN A 108 -5.70 -3.40 8.38
CA GLN A 108 -6.33 -3.16 9.67
C GLN A 108 -5.52 -3.82 10.78
N GLY A 109 -5.17 -3.02 11.81
CA GLY A 109 -4.44 -3.51 12.97
C GLY A 109 -3.02 -4.01 12.69
N GLN A 110 -2.44 -3.66 11.54
CA GLN A 110 -1.12 -4.13 11.12
C GLN A 110 0.00 -3.19 11.59
N HIS A 111 1.22 -3.68 11.59
CA HIS A 111 2.39 -2.89 11.99
C HIS A 111 3.57 -3.09 11.05
N ASP A 112 4.46 -2.08 11.00
CA ASP A 112 5.69 -2.09 10.21
C ASP A 112 5.42 -2.42 8.74
N ILE A 113 4.47 -1.68 8.14
CA ILE A 113 4.06 -1.82 6.75
C ILE A 113 4.56 -0.64 5.93
N ALA A 114 4.94 -0.91 4.69
CA ALA A 114 5.42 0.16 3.81
C ALA A 114 4.97 -0.01 2.36
N ILE A 115 4.82 1.13 1.67
CA ILE A 115 4.64 1.25 0.23
C ILE A 115 5.71 2.20 -0.28
N THR A 116 6.63 1.71 -1.10
CA THR A 116 7.81 2.46 -1.50
C THR A 116 8.15 2.26 -2.98
N GLY A 117 9.08 3.04 -3.48
CA GLY A 117 9.58 2.92 -4.86
C GLY A 117 9.25 4.16 -5.69
N LYS A 118 9.58 4.14 -6.98
CA LYS A 118 9.34 5.25 -7.92
C LYS A 118 8.27 4.93 -8.95
N GLY A 119 7.49 3.88 -8.71
CA GLY A 119 6.41 3.46 -9.57
C GLY A 119 5.10 4.21 -9.29
N ILE A 120 4.06 3.74 -9.94
CA ILE A 120 2.74 4.38 -9.96
C ILE A 120 1.71 3.47 -9.32
N ILE A 121 0.82 4.05 -8.52
CA ILE A 121 -0.45 3.46 -8.09
C ILE A 121 -1.55 4.21 -8.82
N ASP A 122 -2.26 3.50 -9.70
CA ASP A 122 -3.27 4.04 -10.60
C ASP A 122 -4.66 3.56 -10.17
N GLY A 123 -5.51 4.48 -9.75
CA GLY A 123 -6.86 4.18 -9.26
C GLY A 123 -7.86 3.84 -10.35
N ASN A 124 -7.51 4.05 -11.64
CA ASN A 124 -8.38 3.75 -12.77
C ASN A 124 -9.82 4.29 -12.60
N ASN A 125 -9.95 5.46 -11.95
CA ASN A 125 -11.21 6.01 -11.45
C ASN A 125 -12.29 6.15 -12.53
N ARG A 126 -11.93 6.52 -13.76
CA ARG A 126 -12.92 6.67 -14.84
C ARG A 126 -13.62 5.36 -15.17
N ALA A 127 -12.86 4.26 -15.26
CA ALA A 127 -13.42 2.95 -15.53
C ALA A 127 -14.25 2.44 -14.34
N LEU A 128 -13.78 2.66 -13.11
CA LEU A 128 -14.52 2.32 -11.90
C LEU A 128 -15.84 3.11 -11.76
N ILE A 129 -15.83 4.41 -12.01
CA ILE A 129 -17.04 5.24 -11.99
C ILE A 129 -18.05 4.73 -13.02
N ALA A 130 -17.60 4.40 -14.23
CA ALA A 130 -18.46 3.85 -15.28
C ALA A 130 -19.08 2.50 -14.87
N ASP A 131 -18.28 1.60 -14.30
CA ASP A 131 -18.77 0.30 -13.82
C ASP A 131 -19.77 0.48 -12.66
N ILE A 132 -19.47 1.33 -11.67
CA ILE A 132 -20.41 1.61 -10.56
C ILE A 132 -21.74 2.13 -11.10
N ALA A 133 -21.72 3.08 -12.04
CA ALA A 133 -22.92 3.62 -12.64
C ALA A 133 -23.73 2.53 -13.38
N GLU A 134 -23.08 1.67 -14.14
CA GLU A 134 -23.70 0.56 -14.84
C GLU A 134 -24.31 -0.48 -13.87
N GLN A 135 -23.54 -0.89 -12.85
CA GLN A 135 -24.03 -1.87 -11.88
C GLN A 135 -25.18 -1.31 -11.02
N THR A 136 -25.14 -0.03 -10.69
CA THR A 136 -26.23 0.66 -9.98
C THR A 136 -27.49 0.73 -10.84
N ALA A 137 -27.37 1.08 -12.12
CA ALA A 137 -28.49 1.13 -13.06
C ALA A 137 -29.15 -0.24 -13.26
N ARG A 138 -28.39 -1.32 -13.12
CA ARG A 138 -28.88 -2.72 -13.16
C ARG A 138 -29.43 -3.22 -11.82
N GLY A 139 -29.32 -2.43 -10.75
CA GLY A 139 -29.73 -2.82 -9.40
C GLY A 139 -28.78 -3.82 -8.71
N TYR A 140 -27.55 -3.97 -9.21
CA TYR A 140 -26.54 -4.88 -8.67
C TYR A 140 -25.54 -4.22 -7.72
N ALA A 141 -25.45 -2.90 -7.73
CA ALA A 141 -24.66 -2.13 -6.79
C ALA A 141 -25.52 -1.14 -6.02
N ASP A 142 -25.07 -0.79 -4.81
CA ASP A 142 -25.70 0.24 -4.00
C ASP A 142 -25.60 1.60 -4.71
N ALA A 143 -26.67 2.39 -4.67
CA ALA A 143 -26.69 3.76 -5.21
C ALA A 143 -25.64 4.68 -4.56
N ASN A 144 -25.18 4.32 -3.36
CA ASN A 144 -24.12 5.02 -2.63
C ASN A 144 -22.75 4.36 -2.75
N ALA A 145 -22.55 3.49 -3.76
CA ALA A 145 -21.25 2.85 -3.95
C ALA A 145 -20.16 3.90 -4.26
N GLU A 146 -19.20 4.01 -3.37
CA GLU A 146 -18.09 4.96 -3.52
C GLU A 146 -16.92 4.33 -4.31
N VAL A 147 -16.20 5.19 -5.04
CA VAL A 147 -14.93 4.79 -5.68
C VAL A 147 -13.91 4.48 -4.58
N PRO A 148 -13.21 3.33 -4.67
CA PRO A 148 -12.19 2.96 -3.69
C PRO A 148 -11.07 3.99 -3.58
N ALA A 149 -10.59 4.24 -2.36
CA ALA A 149 -9.33 4.95 -2.14
C ALA A 149 -8.15 4.12 -2.67
N LEU A 150 -7.00 4.76 -2.92
CA LEU A 150 -5.80 4.00 -3.29
C LEU A 150 -5.23 3.24 -2.09
N VAL A 151 -5.15 3.90 -0.93
CA VAL A 151 -4.66 3.30 0.31
C VAL A 151 -5.58 3.69 1.46
N ALA A 152 -6.07 2.72 2.21
CA ALA A 152 -6.84 2.95 3.44
C ALA A 152 -6.33 2.06 4.57
N LEU A 153 -5.84 2.68 5.63
CA LEU A 153 -5.23 2.00 6.77
C LEU A 153 -5.97 2.36 8.06
N ASP A 154 -6.37 1.35 8.82
CA ASP A 154 -7.08 1.49 10.08
C ASP A 154 -6.30 0.84 11.22
N ARG A 155 -6.12 1.55 12.34
CA ARG A 155 -5.41 1.10 13.55
C ARG A 155 -4.02 0.49 13.29
N CYS A 156 -3.31 1.01 12.28
CA CYS A 156 -1.98 0.55 11.93
C CYS A 156 -0.87 1.35 12.65
N LYS A 157 0.30 0.73 12.84
CA LYS A 157 1.43 1.34 13.52
C LYS A 157 2.72 1.18 12.71
N GLY A 158 3.54 2.25 12.63
CA GLY A 158 4.79 2.17 11.86
C GLY A 158 4.52 2.07 10.36
N VAL A 159 3.77 3.03 9.83
CA VAL A 159 3.36 3.08 8.42
C VAL A 159 4.30 3.99 7.64
N GLN A 160 4.79 3.54 6.50
CA GLN A 160 5.57 4.35 5.58
C GLN A 160 4.99 4.32 4.16
N THR A 161 4.81 5.50 3.57
CA THR A 161 4.53 5.66 2.14
C THR A 161 5.54 6.61 1.56
N SER A 162 6.35 6.16 0.58
CA SER A 162 7.44 7.00 0.06
C SER A 162 7.70 6.85 -1.43
N SER A 163 7.97 7.99 -2.06
CA SER A 163 8.48 8.14 -3.43
C SER A 163 7.56 7.61 -4.54
N VAL A 164 6.37 7.12 -4.23
CA VAL A 164 5.39 6.64 -5.21
C VAL A 164 4.59 7.79 -5.82
N THR A 165 4.12 7.58 -7.05
CA THR A 165 3.15 8.46 -7.70
C THR A 165 1.75 7.88 -7.56
N LEU A 166 0.80 8.70 -7.10
CA LEU A 166 -0.61 8.36 -6.93
C LEU A 166 -1.40 9.10 -8.00
N GLN A 167 -2.15 8.39 -8.84
CA GLN A 167 -2.92 9.01 -9.92
C GLN A 167 -4.29 8.37 -10.14
N ASN A 168 -5.16 9.06 -10.90
CA ASN A 168 -6.50 8.60 -11.25
C ASN A 168 -7.33 8.18 -10.02
N TYR A 169 -7.32 9.02 -8.98
CA TYR A 169 -8.10 8.86 -7.76
C TYR A 169 -9.35 9.75 -7.80
N ALA A 170 -10.41 9.37 -7.09
CA ALA A 170 -11.67 10.14 -6.99
C ALA A 170 -12.00 10.61 -5.57
N CYS A 171 -11.18 10.24 -4.59
CA CYS A 171 -11.24 10.67 -3.20
C CYS A 171 -9.81 10.88 -2.69
N PRO A 172 -9.56 11.40 -1.48
CA PRO A 172 -8.21 11.48 -0.91
C PRO A 172 -7.49 10.14 -1.04
N PRO A 173 -6.37 10.06 -1.79
CA PRO A 173 -5.77 8.78 -2.16
C PRO A 173 -5.17 8.01 -0.99
N LEU A 174 -4.74 8.70 0.08
CA LEU A 174 -4.24 8.10 1.31
C LEU A 174 -5.22 8.38 2.44
N GLN A 175 -5.73 7.34 3.09
CA GLN A 175 -6.65 7.46 4.21
C GLN A 175 -6.10 6.71 5.42
N PHE A 176 -5.99 7.41 6.54
CA PHE A 176 -5.47 6.88 7.80
C PHE A 176 -6.52 7.09 8.89
N ASP A 177 -6.87 6.02 9.59
CA ASP A 177 -7.81 6.05 10.71
C ASP A 177 -7.16 5.38 11.94
N HIS A 178 -7.11 6.07 13.09
CA HIS A 178 -6.48 5.59 14.34
C HIS A 178 -5.03 5.07 14.17
N CYS A 179 -4.28 5.55 13.16
CA CYS A 179 -2.93 5.10 12.88
C CYS A 179 -1.89 5.83 13.73
N HIS A 180 -0.78 5.17 14.04
CA HIS A 180 0.32 5.74 14.81
C HIS A 180 1.66 5.62 14.08
N ASN A 181 2.51 6.64 14.20
CA ASN A 181 3.82 6.71 13.57
C ASN A 181 3.74 6.52 12.05
N VAL A 182 3.01 7.43 11.39
CA VAL A 182 2.79 7.46 9.94
C VAL A 182 3.80 8.41 9.30
N GLN A 183 4.50 7.94 8.28
CA GLN A 183 5.45 8.72 7.49
C GLN A 183 5.02 8.71 6.01
N VAL A 184 4.80 9.89 5.45
CA VAL A 184 4.53 10.11 4.03
C VAL A 184 5.60 11.02 3.49
N THR A 185 6.46 10.51 2.60
CA THR A 185 7.64 11.26 2.16
C THR A 185 7.83 11.16 0.65
N ALA A 186 8.08 12.30 0.01
CA ALA A 186 8.37 12.38 -1.43
C ALA A 186 7.29 11.71 -2.32
N VAL A 187 6.04 11.69 -1.87
CA VAL A 187 4.91 11.19 -2.66
C VAL A 187 4.49 12.24 -3.67
N THR A 188 4.23 11.82 -4.89
CA THR A 188 3.76 12.70 -5.97
C THR A 188 2.27 12.43 -6.24
N LEU A 189 1.45 13.47 -6.20
CA LEU A 189 0.10 13.42 -6.76
C LEU A 189 0.19 13.64 -8.27
N GLY A 190 -0.11 12.60 -9.02
CA GLY A 190 -0.24 12.65 -10.47
C GLY A 190 -1.59 13.21 -10.91
N LEU A 191 -1.89 13.06 -12.21
CA LEU A 191 -3.13 13.55 -12.79
C LEU A 191 -4.34 12.85 -12.15
N SER A 192 -5.37 13.66 -11.84
CA SER A 192 -6.68 13.21 -11.41
C SER A 192 -7.74 14.24 -11.86
N ASP A 193 -8.96 13.76 -12.10
CA ASP A 193 -10.07 14.62 -12.51
C ASP A 193 -10.53 15.58 -11.40
N ALA A 194 -10.23 15.27 -10.13
CA ALA A 194 -10.58 16.07 -8.97
C ALA A 194 -9.35 16.63 -8.24
N ALA A 195 -9.44 17.88 -7.77
CA ALA A 195 -8.47 18.44 -6.82
C ALA A 195 -8.81 17.90 -5.42
N MET A 196 -8.03 16.95 -4.95
CA MET A 196 -8.21 16.35 -3.64
C MET A 196 -6.96 16.55 -2.79
N PRO A 197 -7.09 16.61 -1.45
CA PRO A 197 -5.92 16.58 -0.57
C PRO A 197 -5.18 15.25 -0.74
N LEU A 198 -3.87 15.28 -0.49
CA LEU A 198 -3.01 14.08 -0.55
C LEU A 198 -3.51 12.98 0.38
N TYR A 199 -4.00 13.35 1.54
CA TYR A 199 -4.45 12.40 2.55
C TYR A 199 -5.64 12.93 3.37
N GLU A 200 -6.36 12.00 3.98
CA GLU A 200 -7.29 12.21 5.07
C GLU A 200 -6.78 11.42 6.29
N ALA A 201 -6.77 12.04 7.46
CA ALA A 201 -6.35 11.38 8.69
C ALA A 201 -7.37 11.64 9.81
N LYS A 202 -7.78 10.58 10.50
CA LYS A 202 -8.70 10.63 11.64
C LYS A 202 -8.02 10.00 12.85
N GLU A 203 -8.05 10.71 13.98
CA GLU A 203 -7.55 10.22 15.27
C GLU A 203 -6.17 9.54 15.21
N CYS A 204 -5.30 10.05 14.32
CA CYS A 204 -3.96 9.53 14.14
C CYS A 204 -2.99 10.15 15.15
N GLY A 205 -2.04 9.33 15.63
CA GLY A 205 -0.95 9.79 16.49
C GLY A 205 0.13 10.53 15.70
N LYS A 206 1.41 10.23 15.96
CA LYS A 206 2.52 10.91 15.29
C LYS A 206 2.46 10.71 13.78
N MET A 207 2.30 11.81 13.03
CA MET A 207 2.36 11.84 11.58
C MET A 207 3.48 12.76 11.09
N THR A 208 4.13 12.38 10.01
CA THR A 208 5.14 13.18 9.33
C THR A 208 4.85 13.14 7.83
N VAL A 209 4.62 14.30 7.22
CA VAL A 209 4.41 14.45 5.78
C VAL A 209 5.45 15.44 5.26
N LYS A 210 6.30 15.03 4.32
CA LYS A 210 7.42 15.84 3.81
C LYS A 210 7.64 15.63 2.32
N ASP A 211 8.13 16.67 1.65
CA ASP A 211 8.64 16.65 0.28
C ASP A 211 7.64 16.09 -0.74
N CYS A 212 6.33 16.18 -0.46
CA CYS A 212 5.28 15.71 -1.35
C CYS A 212 4.97 16.76 -2.43
N LEU A 213 4.74 16.31 -3.66
CA LEU A 213 4.53 17.16 -4.81
C LEU A 213 3.13 16.93 -5.41
N THR A 214 2.51 18.00 -5.88
CA THR A 214 1.33 17.93 -6.73
C THR A 214 1.72 18.35 -8.14
N GLN A 215 1.48 17.49 -9.14
CA GLN A 215 1.74 17.87 -10.53
C GLN A 215 0.77 18.98 -10.96
N PRO A 216 1.26 20.05 -11.60
CA PRO A 216 0.38 21.09 -12.13
C PRO A 216 -0.53 20.50 -13.21
N ARG A 217 -1.76 20.96 -13.24
CA ARG A 217 -2.68 20.68 -14.34
C ARG A 217 -2.30 21.61 -15.50
N TYR A 218 -2.07 21.03 -16.65
CA TYR A 218 -1.90 21.76 -17.91
C TYR A 218 -3.25 21.86 -18.61
#